data_1b95376034b29c55d54d422d4f5a10d9
#
_entry.id   1b95376034b29c55d54d422d4f5a10d9
#
_cell.length_a   1.000
_cell.length_b   1.000
_cell.length_c   1.000
_cell.angle_alpha   90.00
_cell.angle_beta   90.00
_cell.angle_gamma   90.00
#
_symmetry.space_group_name_H-M   'P 1'
#
loop_
_entity.id
_entity.type
_entity.pdbx_description
1 polymer ?
#
loop_
_entity_poly.entity_id
_entity_poly.type
_entity_poly.pdbx_seq_one_letter_code
_entity_poly.pdbx_strand_id
1 'polypeptide(L)'
;MSEKLQVKRPIYPLIGLIGSVLIIAFGLITAKSAGCVWFLAGMYLLFLVYGYWRACVAVIPFAAVLCAVLAGITFAISQDITAALAAVNRILAVCIAVIPGLALSPILLVRNFSALKIPRTVTLGMMITLTFFPLLGAEVKQVREAMKTRGTGSLFSPQIFYRAFLIPLVMRLVNISDTLALSVETRGFTEAAEGYTVYKTVELRVPDILFLGIVLAASGMAVIL
;
A
#
# COMPACT_ATOMS: atom_id res chain seq x y z
N MET A 1 8.94 -6.64 -5.97
CA MET A 1 8.78 -7.26 -4.63
C MET A 1 7.32 -7.37 -4.22
N SER A 2 6.45 -6.45 -4.61
CA SER A 2 5.02 -6.44 -4.29
C SER A 2 4.19 -7.56 -4.95
N GLU A 3 4.56 -8.00 -6.14
CA GLU A 3 3.79 -9.02 -6.89
C GLU A 3 3.72 -10.40 -6.21
N LYS A 4 4.76 -10.78 -5.45
CA LYS A 4 4.80 -12.05 -4.71
C LYS A 4 3.95 -12.07 -3.44
N LEU A 5 3.56 -10.91 -2.92
CA LEU A 5 2.77 -10.75 -1.70
C LEU A 5 1.27 -10.63 -1.97
N GLN A 6 0.88 -10.46 -3.25
CA GLN A 6 -0.52 -10.31 -3.63
C GLN A 6 -1.32 -11.60 -3.38
N VAL A 7 -2.46 -11.43 -2.73
CA VAL A 7 -3.40 -12.52 -2.44
C VAL A 7 -4.33 -12.69 -3.65
N LYS A 8 -4.61 -13.95 -4.03
CA LYS A 8 -5.52 -14.26 -5.15
C LYS A 8 -6.94 -13.72 -4.95
N ARG A 9 -7.38 -13.53 -3.70
CA ARG A 9 -8.71 -13.02 -3.32
C ARG A 9 -8.55 -12.03 -2.16
N PRO A 10 -8.14 -10.78 -2.42
CA PRO A 10 -8.03 -9.78 -1.36
C PRO A 10 -9.42 -9.41 -0.83
N ILE A 11 -9.49 -9.04 0.45
CA ILE A 11 -10.64 -8.39 1.07
C ILE A 11 -10.96 -7.12 0.27
N TYR A 12 -12.22 -6.70 0.28
CA TYR A 12 -12.64 -5.46 -0.37
C TYR A 12 -11.71 -4.29 0.04
N PRO A 13 -11.06 -3.60 -0.92
CA PRO A 13 -9.95 -2.69 -0.62
C PRO A 13 -10.28 -1.59 0.38
N LEU A 14 -11.49 -1.00 0.30
CA LEU A 14 -11.91 0.02 1.26
C LEU A 14 -12.12 -0.53 2.67
N ILE A 15 -12.69 -1.74 2.78
CA ILE A 15 -12.87 -2.41 4.08
C ILE A 15 -11.52 -2.76 4.69
N GLY A 16 -10.56 -3.21 3.88
CA GLY A 16 -9.19 -3.43 4.33
C GLY A 16 -8.53 -2.16 4.87
N LEU A 17 -8.70 -1.01 4.19
CA LEU A 17 -8.18 0.28 4.65
C LEU A 17 -8.87 0.76 5.93
N ILE A 18 -10.20 0.69 6.00
CA ILE A 18 -10.96 1.05 7.20
C ILE A 18 -10.54 0.16 8.37
N GLY A 19 -10.42 -1.15 8.15
CA GLY A 19 -9.92 -2.09 9.15
C GLY A 19 -8.53 -1.75 9.64
N SER A 20 -7.60 -1.37 8.74
CA SER A 20 -6.25 -0.93 9.10
C SER A 20 -6.26 0.31 10.00
N VAL A 21 -7.08 1.31 9.65
CA VAL A 21 -7.23 2.54 10.46
C VAL A 21 -7.80 2.23 11.84
N LEU A 22 -8.81 1.36 11.93
CA LEU A 22 -9.39 0.94 13.20
C LEU A 22 -8.37 0.20 14.07
N ILE A 23 -7.58 -0.72 13.50
CA ILE A 23 -6.53 -1.46 14.23
C ILE A 23 -5.49 -0.50 14.80
N ILE A 24 -5.05 0.51 14.03
CA ILE A 24 -4.12 1.52 14.52
C ILE A 24 -4.75 2.34 15.65
N ALA A 25 -5.96 2.87 15.44
CA ALA A 25 -6.61 3.72 16.42
C ALA A 25 -6.81 3.01 17.76
N PHE A 26 -7.39 1.81 17.74
CA PHE A 26 -7.62 1.03 18.96
C PHE A 26 -6.34 0.48 19.57
N GLY A 27 -5.37 0.03 18.75
CA GLY A 27 -4.07 -0.40 19.23
C GLY A 27 -3.28 0.69 19.93
N LEU A 28 -3.41 1.96 19.49
CA LEU A 28 -2.78 3.11 20.17
C LEU A 28 -3.49 3.47 21.48
N ILE A 29 -4.83 3.42 21.52
CA ILE A 29 -5.62 3.72 22.73
C ILE A 29 -5.37 2.67 23.81
N THR A 30 -5.38 1.39 23.44
CA THR A 30 -5.24 0.26 24.38
C THR A 30 -3.81 -0.17 24.65
N ALA A 31 -2.81 0.54 24.10
CA ALA A 31 -1.40 0.15 24.15
C ALA A 31 -0.84 -0.12 25.56
N LYS A 32 -1.41 0.52 26.60
CA LYS A 32 -1.02 0.36 28.01
C LYS A 32 -1.72 -0.79 28.71
N SER A 33 -2.82 -1.33 28.15
CA SER A 33 -3.58 -2.42 28.77
C SER A 33 -3.04 -3.79 28.35
N ALA A 34 -3.14 -4.79 29.22
CA ALA A 34 -2.79 -6.17 28.91
C ALA A 34 -3.70 -6.76 27.80
N GLY A 35 -4.93 -6.23 27.66
CA GLY A 35 -5.88 -6.59 26.61
C GLY A 35 -5.37 -6.29 25.20
N CYS A 36 -4.47 -5.32 25.04
CA CYS A 36 -3.88 -4.98 23.74
C CYS A 36 -3.14 -6.17 23.10
N VAL A 37 -2.41 -6.96 23.89
CA VAL A 37 -1.67 -8.13 23.38
C VAL A 37 -2.63 -9.17 22.81
N TRP A 38 -3.73 -9.47 23.51
CA TRP A 38 -4.75 -10.40 23.05
C TRP A 38 -5.48 -9.88 21.79
N PHE A 39 -5.76 -8.59 21.75
CA PHE A 39 -6.34 -7.94 20.58
C PHE A 39 -5.41 -8.06 19.34
N LEU A 40 -4.13 -7.73 19.48
CA LEU A 40 -3.16 -7.82 18.40
C LEU A 40 -2.92 -9.27 17.94
N ALA A 41 -2.84 -10.21 18.88
CA ALA A 41 -2.73 -11.64 18.55
C ALA A 41 -3.97 -12.15 17.80
N GLY A 42 -5.17 -11.76 18.23
CA GLY A 42 -6.42 -12.08 17.55
C GLY A 42 -6.48 -11.51 16.13
N MET A 43 -6.07 -10.27 15.94
CA MET A 43 -6.01 -9.63 14.62
C MET A 43 -4.99 -10.27 13.70
N TYR A 44 -3.82 -10.67 14.22
CA TYR A 44 -2.83 -11.40 13.44
C TYR A 44 -3.35 -12.77 12.99
N LEU A 45 -3.99 -13.52 13.88
CA LEU A 45 -4.64 -14.80 13.55
C LEU A 45 -5.76 -14.63 12.51
N LEU A 46 -6.54 -13.57 12.62
CA LEU A 46 -7.60 -13.25 11.66
C LEU A 46 -7.01 -13.04 10.26
N PHE A 47 -5.91 -12.30 10.11
CA PHE A 47 -5.25 -12.15 8.82
C PHE A 47 -4.69 -13.47 8.28
N LEU A 48 -4.20 -14.37 9.13
CA LEU A 48 -3.77 -15.71 8.71
C LEU A 48 -4.93 -16.53 8.14
N VAL A 49 -6.09 -16.52 8.80
CA VAL A 49 -7.31 -17.23 8.35
C VAL A 49 -7.81 -16.68 7.00
N TYR A 50 -7.74 -15.37 6.80
CA TYR A 50 -8.11 -14.74 5.52
C TYR A 50 -7.08 -14.94 4.40
N GLY A 51 -6.03 -15.73 4.63
CA GLY A 51 -5.06 -16.11 3.60
C GLY A 51 -3.95 -15.09 3.33
N TYR A 52 -3.73 -14.12 4.22
CA TYR A 52 -2.65 -13.14 4.13
C TYR A 52 -1.31 -13.66 4.66
N TRP A 53 -1.12 -14.99 4.70
CA TRP A 53 0.03 -15.62 5.33
C TRP A 53 1.39 -15.12 4.82
N ARG A 54 1.50 -14.82 3.50
CA ARG A 54 2.75 -14.29 2.92
C ARG A 54 3.08 -12.88 3.42
N ALA A 55 2.06 -12.03 3.54
CA ALA A 55 2.22 -10.69 4.08
C ALA A 55 2.51 -10.75 5.59
N CYS A 56 1.84 -11.63 6.33
CA CYS A 56 2.10 -11.87 7.75
C CYS A 56 3.55 -12.29 8.00
N VAL A 57 4.06 -13.28 7.25
CA VAL A 57 5.46 -13.74 7.37
C VAL A 57 6.45 -12.64 6.99
N ALA A 58 6.16 -11.84 5.96
CA ALA A 58 7.03 -10.76 5.53
C ALA A 58 7.14 -9.62 6.56
N VAL A 59 6.09 -9.40 7.35
CA VAL A 59 6.05 -8.34 8.39
C VAL A 59 6.82 -8.76 9.65
N ILE A 60 6.93 -10.07 9.97
CA ILE A 60 7.59 -10.55 11.20
C ILE A 60 9.02 -10.01 11.39
N PRO A 61 9.96 -10.17 10.43
CA PRO A 61 11.34 -9.73 10.64
C PRO A 61 11.44 -8.21 10.80
N PHE A 62 10.61 -7.48 10.06
CA PHE A 62 10.55 -6.02 10.15
C PHE A 62 9.99 -5.55 11.49
N ALA A 63 8.90 -6.16 11.94
CA ALA A 63 8.31 -5.89 13.25
C ALA A 63 9.26 -6.24 14.40
N ALA A 64 9.97 -7.37 14.31
CA ALA A 64 10.92 -7.80 15.34
C ALA A 64 12.07 -6.78 15.52
N VAL A 65 12.67 -6.31 14.41
CA VAL A 65 13.74 -5.31 14.45
C VAL A 65 13.24 -3.99 15.05
N LEU A 66 12.08 -3.50 14.58
CA LEU A 66 11.51 -2.24 15.09
C LEU A 66 11.14 -2.34 16.57
N CYS A 67 10.52 -3.45 16.99
CA CYS A 67 10.19 -3.68 18.39
C CYS A 67 11.45 -3.74 19.28
N ALA A 68 12.49 -4.43 18.83
CA ALA A 68 13.73 -4.53 19.60
C ALA A 68 14.42 -3.17 19.77
N VAL A 69 14.52 -2.39 18.69
CA VAL A 69 15.15 -1.06 18.72
C VAL A 69 14.38 -0.10 19.63
N LEU A 70 13.06 -0.03 19.46
CA LEU A 70 12.26 0.93 20.23
C LEU A 70 12.04 0.49 21.69
N ALA A 71 11.92 -0.81 21.94
CA ALA A 71 11.92 -1.32 23.33
C ALA A 71 13.22 -0.98 24.03
N GLY A 72 14.37 -1.17 23.37
CA GLY A 72 15.68 -0.81 23.92
C GLY A 72 15.83 0.68 24.22
N ILE A 73 15.41 1.54 23.30
CA ILE A 73 15.48 3.00 23.47
C ILE A 73 14.54 3.45 24.62
N THR A 74 13.28 2.97 24.63
CA THR A 74 12.33 3.35 25.67
C THR A 74 12.75 2.83 27.04
N PHE A 75 13.29 1.63 27.13
CA PHE A 75 13.81 1.10 28.39
C PHE A 75 15.03 1.88 28.88
N ALA A 76 15.94 2.27 27.99
CA ALA A 76 17.12 3.08 28.35
C ALA A 76 16.76 4.47 28.90
N ILE A 77 15.67 5.08 28.37
CA ILE A 77 15.23 6.42 28.79
C ILE A 77 14.35 6.38 30.04
N SER A 78 13.36 5.48 30.07
CA SER A 78 12.31 5.48 31.11
C SER A 78 12.63 4.57 32.28
N GLN A 79 13.49 3.57 32.11
CA GLN A 79 13.79 2.48 33.05
C GLN A 79 12.53 1.72 33.53
N ASP A 80 11.39 1.94 32.91
CA ASP A 80 10.10 1.34 33.20
C ASP A 80 9.76 0.26 32.16
N ILE A 81 9.53 -0.96 32.64
CA ILE A 81 9.13 -2.10 31.79
C ILE A 81 7.75 -1.86 31.16
N THR A 82 6.85 -1.21 31.89
CA THR A 82 5.49 -0.89 31.40
C THR A 82 5.51 0.08 30.21
N ALA A 83 6.38 1.07 30.25
CA ALA A 83 6.57 2.01 29.15
C ALA A 83 7.17 1.33 27.90
N ALA A 84 8.13 0.43 28.10
CA ALA A 84 8.72 -0.35 27.02
C ALA A 84 7.71 -1.31 26.37
N LEU A 85 6.88 -2.01 27.16
CA LEU A 85 5.80 -2.87 26.64
C LEU A 85 4.76 -2.07 25.86
N ALA A 86 4.34 -0.90 26.34
CA ALA A 86 3.42 -0.03 25.64
C ALA A 86 3.99 0.44 24.30
N ALA A 87 5.28 0.72 24.21
CA ALA A 87 5.95 1.08 22.96
C ALA A 87 5.95 -0.09 21.97
N VAL A 88 6.25 -1.31 22.42
CA VAL A 88 6.19 -2.54 21.60
C VAL A 88 4.78 -2.76 21.06
N ASN A 89 3.74 -2.65 21.90
CA ASN A 89 2.35 -2.82 21.48
C ASN A 89 1.94 -1.82 20.39
N ARG A 90 2.37 -0.56 20.51
CA ARG A 90 2.09 0.46 19.48
C ARG A 90 2.69 0.10 18.12
N ILE A 91 3.93 -0.39 18.12
CA ILE A 91 4.60 -0.77 16.88
C ILE A 91 3.96 -2.01 16.28
N LEU A 92 3.64 -3.01 17.10
CA LEU A 92 2.94 -4.21 16.64
C LEU A 92 1.59 -3.86 16.03
N ALA A 93 0.83 -2.92 16.62
CA ALA A 93 -0.42 -2.44 16.06
C ALA A 93 -0.23 -1.84 14.66
N VAL A 94 0.78 -0.97 14.47
CA VAL A 94 1.10 -0.40 13.16
C VAL A 94 1.55 -1.48 12.17
N CYS A 95 2.43 -2.39 12.57
CA CYS A 95 2.91 -3.48 11.72
C CYS A 95 1.78 -4.40 11.25
N ILE A 96 0.85 -4.74 12.13
CA ILE A 96 -0.31 -5.58 11.79
C ILE A 96 -1.28 -4.83 10.87
N ALA A 97 -1.50 -3.54 11.11
CA ALA A 97 -2.37 -2.71 10.28
C ALA A 97 -1.87 -2.53 8.84
N VAL A 98 -0.57 -2.67 8.60
CA VAL A 98 0.03 -2.58 7.25
C VAL A 98 -0.22 -3.84 6.41
N ILE A 99 -0.54 -4.99 7.03
CA ILE A 99 -0.70 -6.28 6.34
C ILE A 99 -1.69 -6.22 5.17
N PRO A 100 -2.93 -5.70 5.31
CA PRO A 100 -3.86 -5.60 4.19
C PRO A 100 -3.34 -4.74 3.05
N GLY A 101 -2.66 -3.63 3.38
CA GLY A 101 -2.07 -2.71 2.40
C GLY A 101 -0.96 -3.35 1.56
N LEU A 102 -0.11 -4.17 2.17
CA LEU A 102 0.98 -4.89 1.46
C LEU A 102 0.45 -5.94 0.48
N ALA A 103 -0.67 -6.56 0.81
CA ALA A 103 -1.27 -7.62 -0.01
C ALA A 103 -2.21 -7.08 -1.10
N LEU A 104 -2.57 -5.80 -1.03
CA LEU A 104 -3.49 -5.15 -1.94
C LEU A 104 -2.79 -4.71 -3.22
N SER A 105 -3.38 -5.03 -4.37
CA SER A 105 -2.94 -4.47 -5.64
C SER A 105 -3.43 -3.03 -5.79
N PRO A 106 -2.55 -2.06 -6.12
CA PRO A 106 -2.95 -0.66 -6.33
C PRO A 106 -4.06 -0.48 -7.38
N ILE A 107 -4.11 -1.35 -8.38
CA ILE A 107 -5.13 -1.34 -9.44
C ILE A 107 -6.54 -1.60 -8.87
N LEU A 108 -6.65 -2.47 -7.85
CA LEU A 108 -7.92 -2.77 -7.19
C LEU A 108 -8.45 -1.56 -6.40
N LEU A 109 -7.54 -0.78 -5.79
CA LEU A 109 -7.92 0.47 -5.13
C LEU A 109 -8.57 1.46 -6.10
N VAL A 110 -7.94 1.67 -7.27
CA VAL A 110 -8.49 2.60 -8.27
C VAL A 110 -9.83 2.13 -8.81
N ARG A 111 -10.01 0.82 -9.01
CA ARG A 111 -11.31 0.26 -9.40
C ARG A 111 -12.39 0.51 -8.36
N ASN A 112 -12.04 0.47 -7.08
CA ASN A 112 -12.97 0.83 -6.00
C ASN A 112 -13.35 2.30 -6.01
N PHE A 113 -12.41 3.20 -6.29
CA PHE A 113 -12.71 4.62 -6.43
C PHE A 113 -13.67 4.91 -7.58
N SER A 114 -13.61 4.13 -8.67
CA SER A 114 -14.59 4.25 -9.75
C SER A 114 -16.01 3.82 -9.31
N ALA A 115 -16.13 2.89 -8.37
CA ALA A 115 -17.42 2.50 -7.79
C ALA A 115 -18.02 3.57 -6.85
N LEU A 116 -17.21 4.48 -6.31
CA LEU A 116 -17.62 5.60 -5.44
C LEU A 116 -18.14 6.83 -6.22
N LYS A 117 -18.49 6.68 -7.51
CA LYS A 117 -18.97 7.78 -8.38
C LYS A 117 -17.98 8.95 -8.53
N ILE A 118 -16.68 8.68 -8.40
CA ILE A 118 -15.64 9.67 -8.71
C ILE A 118 -15.68 10.00 -10.20
N PRO A 119 -15.42 11.26 -10.60
CA PRO A 119 -15.42 11.66 -12.02
C PRO A 119 -14.55 10.74 -12.87
N ARG A 120 -15.05 10.37 -14.04
CA ARG A 120 -14.42 9.43 -14.99
C ARG A 120 -12.98 9.83 -15.32
N THR A 121 -12.74 11.12 -15.54
CA THR A 121 -11.42 11.68 -15.88
C THR A 121 -10.39 11.40 -14.78
N VAL A 122 -10.79 11.53 -13.50
CA VAL A 122 -9.92 11.26 -12.35
C VAL A 122 -9.57 9.78 -12.27
N THR A 123 -10.56 8.90 -12.42
CA THR A 123 -10.36 7.45 -12.39
C THR A 123 -9.45 6.98 -13.52
N LEU A 124 -9.65 7.52 -14.74
CA LEU A 124 -8.80 7.25 -15.88
C LEU A 124 -7.35 7.71 -15.61
N GLY A 125 -7.18 8.95 -15.13
CA GLY A 125 -5.88 9.50 -14.80
C GLY A 125 -5.15 8.65 -13.76
N MET A 126 -5.84 8.18 -12.72
CA MET A 126 -5.26 7.27 -11.73
C MET A 126 -4.84 5.92 -12.33
N MET A 127 -5.67 5.33 -13.19
CA MET A 127 -5.32 4.07 -13.85
C MET A 127 -4.12 4.22 -14.79
N ILE A 128 -4.07 5.30 -15.56
CA ILE A 128 -2.92 5.61 -16.41
C ILE A 128 -1.67 5.78 -15.56
N THR A 129 -1.74 6.57 -14.49
CA THR A 129 -0.61 6.83 -13.60
C THR A 129 -0.05 5.53 -13.01
N LEU A 130 -0.90 4.65 -12.47
CA LEU A 130 -0.45 3.37 -11.90
C LEU A 130 0.16 2.42 -12.94
N THR A 131 -0.34 2.45 -14.17
CA THR A 131 0.23 1.64 -15.26
C THR A 131 1.55 2.25 -15.75
N PHE A 132 1.69 3.56 -15.66
CA PHE A 132 2.87 4.29 -16.11
C PHE A 132 4.07 4.11 -15.18
N PHE A 133 3.86 3.92 -13.87
CA PHE A 133 4.96 3.72 -12.91
C PHE A 133 5.95 2.59 -13.28
N PRO A 134 5.50 1.37 -13.56
CA PRO A 134 6.42 0.31 -13.98
C PRO A 134 7.07 0.58 -15.34
N LEU A 135 6.36 1.24 -16.26
CA LEU A 135 6.89 1.65 -17.55
C LEU A 135 8.00 2.68 -17.37
N LEU A 136 7.78 3.69 -16.53
CA LEU A 136 8.77 4.70 -16.18
C LEU A 136 10.03 4.08 -15.59
N GLY A 137 9.88 3.06 -14.73
CA GLY A 137 11.01 2.30 -14.20
C GLY A 137 11.84 1.60 -15.29
N ALA A 138 11.18 1.05 -16.31
CA ALA A 138 11.85 0.44 -17.45
C ALA A 138 12.61 1.47 -18.31
N GLU A 139 11.99 2.64 -18.57
CA GLU A 139 12.62 3.73 -19.31
C GLU A 139 13.85 4.30 -18.60
N VAL A 140 13.74 4.52 -17.29
CA VAL A 140 14.88 4.94 -16.46
C VAL A 140 16.03 3.95 -16.56
N LYS A 141 15.74 2.64 -16.54
CA LYS A 141 16.74 1.59 -16.68
C LYS A 141 17.41 1.64 -18.05
N GLN A 142 16.65 1.79 -19.13
CA GLN A 142 17.20 1.87 -20.50
C GLN A 142 18.09 3.10 -20.69
N VAL A 143 17.68 4.27 -20.19
CA VAL A 143 18.49 5.48 -20.25
C VAL A 143 19.81 5.29 -19.46
N ARG A 144 19.74 4.66 -18.30
CA ARG A 144 20.91 4.35 -17.46
C ARG A 144 21.88 3.39 -18.15
N GLU A 145 21.36 2.35 -18.80
CA GLU A 145 22.16 1.41 -19.59
C GLU A 145 22.84 2.11 -20.79
N ALA A 146 22.11 2.97 -21.50
CA ALA A 146 22.64 3.77 -22.58
C ALA A 146 23.75 4.75 -22.11
N MET A 147 23.63 5.34 -20.94
CA MET A 147 24.68 6.16 -20.34
C MET A 147 25.93 5.35 -20.03
N LYS A 148 25.75 4.15 -19.47
CA LYS A 148 26.84 3.25 -19.13
C LYS A 148 27.63 2.82 -20.38
N THR A 149 26.96 2.51 -21.48
CA THR A 149 27.60 2.14 -22.75
C THR A 149 28.37 3.31 -23.38
N ARG A 150 27.94 4.56 -23.13
CA ARG A 150 28.62 5.78 -23.60
C ARG A 150 29.76 6.23 -22.69
N GLY A 151 30.10 5.47 -21.65
CA GLY A 151 31.17 5.81 -20.71
C GLY A 151 30.84 6.98 -19.75
N THR A 152 29.60 7.47 -19.75
CA THR A 152 29.16 8.60 -18.89
C THR A 152 28.46 8.09 -17.61
N GLY A 153 29.06 7.11 -16.94
CA GLY A 153 28.39 6.37 -15.85
C GLY A 153 28.17 7.12 -14.53
N SER A 154 28.73 8.33 -14.36
CA SER A 154 28.62 9.07 -13.10
C SER A 154 27.42 10.03 -13.12
N LEU A 155 26.37 9.72 -12.35
CA LEU A 155 25.21 10.59 -12.12
C LEU A 155 25.52 11.75 -11.14
N PHE A 156 26.72 11.78 -10.55
CA PHE A 156 27.08 12.78 -9.52
C PHE A 156 27.44 14.14 -10.09
N SER A 157 27.75 14.27 -11.40
CA SER A 157 27.97 15.58 -12.00
C SER A 157 26.66 16.18 -12.52
N PRO A 158 26.29 17.41 -12.12
CA PRO A 158 25.02 18.03 -12.52
C PRO A 158 24.84 18.16 -14.03
N GLN A 159 25.92 18.39 -14.77
CA GLN A 159 25.87 18.52 -16.24
C GLN A 159 25.57 17.19 -16.91
N ILE A 160 26.16 16.08 -16.43
CA ILE A 160 25.92 14.74 -16.96
C ILE A 160 24.50 14.30 -16.61
N PHE A 161 24.05 14.52 -15.37
CA PHE A 161 22.70 14.24 -14.94
C PHE A 161 21.66 14.94 -15.82
N TYR A 162 21.84 16.22 -16.07
CA TYR A 162 20.89 16.99 -16.89
C TYR A 162 20.90 16.56 -18.36
N ARG A 163 22.09 16.56 -19.01
CA ARG A 163 22.19 16.34 -20.45
C ARG A 163 22.06 14.87 -20.87
N ALA A 164 22.68 13.96 -20.11
CA ALA A 164 22.75 12.57 -20.50
C ALA A 164 21.61 11.71 -19.93
N PHE A 165 21.00 12.12 -18.82
CA PHE A 165 19.93 11.38 -18.17
C PHE A 165 18.56 12.07 -18.32
N LEU A 166 18.43 13.31 -17.84
CA LEU A 166 17.13 13.98 -17.73
C LEU A 166 16.53 14.30 -19.10
N ILE A 167 17.28 14.91 -20.01
CA ILE A 167 16.76 15.28 -21.34
C ILE A 167 16.29 14.07 -22.13
N PRO A 168 17.06 12.98 -22.30
CA PRO A 168 16.58 11.80 -23.02
C PRO A 168 15.38 11.13 -22.34
N LEU A 169 15.34 11.12 -21.01
CA LEU A 169 14.23 10.55 -20.26
C LEU A 169 12.95 11.36 -20.52
N VAL A 170 13.01 12.69 -20.39
CA VAL A 170 11.83 13.56 -20.61
C VAL A 170 11.32 13.44 -22.05
N MET A 171 12.20 13.44 -23.05
CA MET A 171 11.79 13.27 -24.45
C MET A 171 11.06 11.93 -24.69
N ARG A 172 11.54 10.84 -24.07
CA ARG A 172 10.85 9.56 -24.12
C ARG A 172 9.48 9.60 -23.45
N LEU A 173 9.38 10.23 -22.29
CA LEU A 173 8.13 10.37 -21.55
C LEU A 173 7.09 11.19 -22.34
N VAL A 174 7.52 12.27 -23.00
CA VAL A 174 6.64 13.06 -23.88
C VAL A 174 6.11 12.20 -25.04
N ASN A 175 6.98 11.46 -25.74
CA ASN A 175 6.55 10.58 -26.83
C ASN A 175 5.58 9.48 -26.36
N ILE A 176 5.79 8.91 -25.16
CA ILE A 176 4.85 7.93 -24.58
C ILE A 176 3.52 8.60 -24.24
N SER A 177 3.56 9.82 -23.70
CA SER A 177 2.35 10.60 -23.40
C SER A 177 1.52 10.88 -24.64
N ASP A 178 2.15 11.30 -25.73
CA ASP A 178 1.49 11.58 -27.00
C ASP A 178 0.86 10.32 -27.61
N THR A 179 1.57 9.20 -27.59
CA THR A 179 1.03 7.92 -28.07
C THR A 179 -0.12 7.42 -27.21
N LEU A 180 -0.06 7.63 -25.89
CA LEU A 180 -1.16 7.32 -24.98
C LEU A 180 -2.38 8.20 -25.25
N ALA A 181 -2.21 9.52 -25.42
CA ALA A 181 -3.30 10.44 -25.72
C ALA A 181 -4.00 10.03 -27.02
N LEU A 182 -3.24 9.78 -28.10
CA LEU A 182 -3.77 9.32 -29.38
C LEU A 182 -4.51 7.97 -29.24
N SER A 183 -3.97 7.04 -28.45
CA SER A 183 -4.61 5.74 -28.20
C SER A 183 -5.93 5.86 -27.43
N VAL A 184 -6.03 6.80 -26.50
CA VAL A 184 -7.26 7.08 -25.74
C VAL A 184 -8.32 7.70 -26.64
N GLU A 185 -7.95 8.68 -27.47
CA GLU A 185 -8.83 9.34 -28.44
C GLU A 185 -9.34 8.35 -29.49
N THR A 186 -8.48 7.54 -30.08
CA THR A 186 -8.86 6.55 -31.10
C THR A 186 -9.79 5.46 -30.56
N ARG A 187 -9.75 5.20 -29.25
CA ARG A 187 -10.69 4.29 -28.57
C ARG A 187 -12.02 4.96 -28.21
N GLY A 188 -12.26 6.18 -28.66
CA GLY A 188 -13.52 6.90 -28.45
C GLY A 188 -13.70 7.40 -27.01
N PHE A 189 -12.61 7.61 -26.28
CA PHE A 189 -12.66 8.15 -24.94
C PHE A 189 -12.77 9.67 -25.00
N THR A 190 -13.98 10.15 -25.30
CA THR A 190 -14.32 11.58 -25.33
C THR A 190 -14.96 11.98 -24.00
N GLU A 191 -14.71 13.20 -23.55
CA GLU A 191 -15.22 13.77 -22.29
C GLU A 191 -16.77 13.84 -22.29
N ALA A 192 -17.39 13.93 -23.47
CA ALA A 192 -18.84 14.02 -23.70
C ALA A 192 -19.57 12.66 -23.74
N ALA A 193 -18.90 11.53 -23.62
CA ALA A 193 -19.55 10.22 -23.69
C ALA A 193 -20.31 9.92 -22.40
N GLU A 194 -21.62 10.04 -22.46
CA GLU A 194 -22.54 9.61 -21.41
C GLU A 194 -22.61 8.07 -21.38
N GLY A 195 -22.30 7.48 -20.23
CA GLY A 195 -22.46 6.06 -19.94
C GLY A 195 -21.25 5.20 -20.35
N TYR A 196 -20.44 4.84 -19.38
CA TYR A 196 -19.43 3.78 -19.52
C TYR A 196 -19.74 2.62 -18.58
N THR A 197 -19.44 1.42 -19.05
CA THR A 197 -19.55 0.21 -18.24
C THR A 197 -18.19 -0.14 -17.64
N VAL A 198 -18.15 -0.42 -16.33
CA VAL A 198 -16.94 -0.87 -15.67
C VAL A 198 -16.72 -2.34 -15.97
N TYR A 199 -15.64 -2.68 -16.65
CA TYR A 199 -15.35 -4.06 -17.11
C TYR A 199 -15.26 -5.11 -15.99
N LYS A 200 -14.82 -4.75 -14.81
CA LYS A 200 -14.80 -5.62 -13.60
C LYS A 200 -15.08 -4.78 -12.38
N THR A 201 -16.29 -4.84 -11.87
CA THR A 201 -16.64 -4.27 -10.56
C THR A 201 -16.06 -5.14 -9.45
N VAL A 202 -15.54 -4.49 -8.43
CA VAL A 202 -15.16 -5.19 -7.19
C VAL A 202 -16.43 -5.26 -6.35
N GLU A 203 -17.00 -6.45 -6.21
CA GLU A 203 -18.23 -6.67 -5.45
C GLU A 203 -17.92 -6.87 -3.97
N LEU A 204 -18.73 -6.25 -3.13
CA LEU A 204 -18.74 -6.49 -1.69
C LEU A 204 -19.26 -7.93 -1.44
N ARG A 205 -18.50 -8.69 -0.67
CA ARG A 205 -18.87 -10.07 -0.29
C ARG A 205 -19.17 -10.17 1.20
N VAL A 206 -19.97 -11.14 1.55
CA VAL A 206 -20.31 -11.46 2.95
C VAL A 206 -19.05 -11.60 3.85
N PRO A 207 -17.95 -12.28 3.45
CA PRO A 207 -16.76 -12.36 4.27
C PRO A 207 -16.09 -11.00 4.55
N ASP A 208 -16.28 -9.99 3.70
CA ASP A 208 -15.71 -8.66 3.92
C ASP A 208 -16.47 -7.91 5.03
N ILE A 209 -17.80 -8.08 5.07
CA ILE A 209 -18.65 -7.52 6.13
C ILE A 209 -18.37 -8.24 7.46
N LEU A 210 -18.20 -9.56 7.43
CA LEU A 210 -17.83 -10.35 8.61
C LEU A 210 -16.47 -9.90 9.16
N PHE A 211 -15.48 -9.65 8.28
CA PHE A 211 -14.18 -9.14 8.69
C PHE A 211 -14.33 -7.82 9.46
N LEU A 212 -15.08 -6.86 8.92
CA LEU A 212 -15.29 -5.56 9.59
C LEU A 212 -16.02 -5.74 10.93
N GLY A 213 -17.03 -6.61 10.99
CA GLY A 213 -17.75 -6.93 12.22
C GLY A 213 -16.85 -7.52 13.29
N ILE A 214 -15.95 -8.45 12.93
CA ILE A 214 -15.00 -9.06 13.86
C ILE A 214 -13.98 -8.01 14.35
N VAL A 215 -13.49 -7.14 13.46
CA VAL A 215 -12.58 -6.05 13.84
C VAL A 215 -13.23 -5.11 14.85
N LEU A 216 -14.48 -4.71 14.62
CA LEU A 216 -15.24 -3.84 15.52
C LEU A 216 -15.53 -4.53 16.87
N ALA A 217 -15.94 -5.81 16.85
CA ALA A 217 -16.19 -6.55 18.08
C ALA A 217 -14.92 -6.72 18.92
N ALA A 218 -13.81 -7.11 18.27
CA ALA A 218 -12.51 -7.26 18.94
C ALA A 218 -11.98 -5.92 19.49
N SER A 219 -12.18 -4.81 18.76
CA SER A 219 -11.78 -3.48 19.22
C SER A 219 -12.62 -3.02 20.43
N GLY A 220 -13.93 -3.27 20.43
CA GLY A 220 -14.80 -2.99 21.56
C GLY A 220 -14.42 -3.80 22.81
N MET A 221 -14.10 -5.10 22.64
CA MET A 221 -13.67 -5.95 23.74
C MET A 221 -12.32 -5.50 24.33
N ALA A 222 -11.39 -5.06 23.49
CA ALA A 222 -10.08 -4.56 23.92
C ALA A 222 -10.14 -3.25 24.73
N VAL A 223 -11.20 -2.46 24.57
CA VAL A 223 -11.41 -1.23 25.35
C VAL A 223 -12.02 -1.53 26.73
N ILE A 224 -12.79 -2.61 26.84
CA ILE A 224 -13.46 -3.01 28.10
C ILE A 224 -12.48 -3.77 29.03
N LEU A 225 -11.50 -4.47 28.47
CA LEU A 225 -10.44 -5.22 29.19
C LEU A 225 -9.24 -4.33 29.53
#